data_33eb5fc24209a47fb909e7a82009ef66
#
_entry.id   33eb5fc24209a47fb909e7a82009ef66
#
_cell.length_a   1.000
_cell.length_b   1.000
_cell.length_c   1.000
_cell.angle_alpha   90.00
_cell.angle_beta   90.00
_cell.angle_gamma   90.00
#
_symmetry.space_group_name_H-M   'P 1'
#
loop_
_entity.id
_entity.type
_entity.pdbx_description
1 polymer ?
#
loop_
_entity_poly.entity_id
_entity_poly.type
_entity_poly.pdbx_seq_one_letter_code
_entity_poly.pdbx_strand_id
1 'polypeptide(L)'
;MMTVLKPGVTDYATPNDTDIVVTRVLKAPRALVFDAWTSPKHLPNWMTGPDGWTMPVCEVDLKPGGAWRYVWRKDDGAEMSMSGFFREVSPPDRVVSTESWGPEWPETLNTVVFTESAGYTTATLTMHFASKETRDAALKTGMKEGMDMGFARLDTLLAAA
;
A
#
# COMPACT_ATOMS: atom_id res chain seq x y z
N MET A 1 -20.77 17.87 2.72
CA MET A 1 -20.76 17.07 3.96
C MET A 1 -19.43 16.33 4.04
N MET A 2 -18.74 16.44 5.14
CA MET A 2 -17.47 15.75 5.33
C MET A 2 -17.71 14.31 5.76
N THR A 3 -17.07 13.36 5.10
CA THR A 3 -17.09 11.96 5.53
C THR A 3 -16.17 11.83 6.75
N VAL A 4 -16.70 11.31 7.85
CA VAL A 4 -15.90 11.02 9.04
C VAL A 4 -15.26 9.65 8.87
N LEU A 5 -13.93 9.64 8.78
CA LEU A 5 -13.17 8.40 8.68
C LEU A 5 -13.00 7.79 10.06
N LYS A 6 -13.19 6.49 10.15
CA LYS A 6 -13.08 5.73 11.41
C LYS A 6 -11.96 4.71 11.32
N PRO A 7 -11.25 4.41 12.44
CA PRO A 7 -10.32 3.29 12.47
C PRO A 7 -11.01 1.98 12.09
N GLY A 8 -10.31 1.11 11.36
CA GLY A 8 -10.84 -0.18 10.94
C GLY A 8 -11.69 -0.15 9.68
N VAL A 9 -11.90 1.02 9.08
CA VAL A 9 -12.67 1.18 7.84
C VAL A 9 -11.76 1.78 6.78
N THR A 10 -11.79 1.20 5.58
CA THR A 10 -11.03 1.71 4.42
C THR A 10 -11.98 2.43 3.48
N ASP A 11 -11.59 3.63 3.06
CA ASP A 11 -12.31 4.40 2.06
C ASP A 11 -11.59 4.28 0.72
N TYR A 12 -12.35 4.02 -0.35
CA TYR A 12 -11.85 3.95 -1.73
C TYR A 12 -12.57 5.00 -2.56
N ALA A 13 -11.81 5.85 -3.23
CA ALA A 13 -12.37 6.91 -4.06
C ALA A 13 -11.70 6.92 -5.43
N THR A 14 -12.45 7.34 -6.44
CA THR A 14 -11.94 7.55 -7.80
C THR A 14 -12.24 9.00 -8.20
N PRO A 15 -11.41 9.95 -7.72
CA PRO A 15 -11.71 11.39 -7.85
C PRO A 15 -11.61 11.92 -9.28
N ASN A 16 -10.96 11.16 -10.17
CA ASN A 16 -10.78 11.51 -11.58
C ASN A 16 -10.64 10.22 -12.40
N ASP A 17 -10.29 10.34 -13.68
CA ASP A 17 -10.22 9.19 -14.59
C ASP A 17 -9.04 8.25 -14.31
N THR A 18 -7.97 8.72 -13.71
CA THR A 18 -6.72 7.94 -13.59
C THR A 18 -6.36 7.52 -12.18
N ASP A 19 -7.00 8.07 -11.16
CA ASP A 19 -6.57 7.85 -9.78
C ASP A 19 -7.50 6.95 -9.00
N ILE A 20 -6.91 6.17 -8.09
CA ILE A 20 -7.60 5.52 -6.98
C ILE A 20 -7.00 6.09 -5.72
N VAL A 21 -7.82 6.59 -4.81
CA VAL A 21 -7.38 7.09 -3.50
C VAL A 21 -7.90 6.17 -2.41
N VAL A 22 -6.97 5.61 -1.64
CA VAL A 22 -7.26 4.70 -0.54
C VAL A 22 -6.92 5.42 0.76
N THR A 23 -7.88 5.52 1.67
CA THR A 23 -7.67 6.19 2.95
C THR A 23 -8.01 5.26 4.09
N ARG A 24 -7.09 5.16 5.06
CA ARG A 24 -7.26 4.32 6.24
C ARG A 24 -6.79 5.05 7.49
N VAL A 25 -7.60 5.03 8.55
CA VAL A 25 -7.21 5.53 9.87
C VAL A 25 -6.67 4.37 10.70
N LEU A 26 -5.48 4.54 11.25
CA LEU A 26 -4.75 3.53 12.02
C LEU A 26 -4.51 4.05 13.43
N LYS A 27 -4.70 3.18 14.42
CA LYS A 27 -4.57 3.52 15.85
C LYS A 27 -3.10 3.43 16.29
N ALA A 28 -2.24 4.25 15.72
CA ALA A 28 -0.83 4.27 16.04
C ALA A 28 -0.21 5.61 15.63
N PRO A 29 0.91 6.00 16.26
CA PRO A 29 1.66 7.19 15.86
C PRO A 29 2.21 7.06 14.44
N ARG A 30 2.37 8.18 13.77
CA ARG A 30 2.85 8.27 12.39
C ARG A 30 4.19 7.56 12.15
N ALA A 31 5.14 7.73 13.05
CA ALA A 31 6.45 7.09 12.93
C ALA A 31 6.35 5.56 12.90
N LEU A 32 5.48 4.98 13.73
CA LEU A 32 5.26 3.56 13.78
C LEU A 32 4.57 3.04 12.51
N VAL A 33 3.59 3.78 12.00
CA VAL A 33 2.88 3.45 10.76
C VAL A 33 3.84 3.53 9.57
N PHE A 34 4.64 4.58 9.49
CA PHE A 34 5.66 4.73 8.45
C PHE A 34 6.62 3.53 8.43
N ASP A 35 7.12 3.13 9.59
CA ASP A 35 8.01 1.98 9.71
C ASP A 35 7.34 0.68 9.25
N ALA A 36 6.11 0.44 9.69
CA ALA A 36 5.36 -0.76 9.28
C ALA A 36 5.12 -0.79 7.76
N TRP A 37 4.98 0.35 7.12
CA TRP A 37 4.68 0.48 5.69
C TRP A 37 5.92 0.39 4.80
N THR A 38 7.09 0.59 5.34
CA THR A 38 8.34 0.69 4.54
C THR A 38 9.39 -0.34 4.90
N SER A 39 9.27 -1.04 6.01
CA SER A 39 10.29 -1.97 6.50
C SER A 39 10.06 -3.39 5.98
N PRO A 40 11.07 -4.03 5.38
CA PRO A 40 10.99 -5.45 5.01
C PRO A 40 10.80 -6.39 6.20
N LYS A 41 11.06 -5.92 7.41
CA LYS A 41 10.79 -6.65 8.65
C LYS A 41 9.29 -6.77 8.92
N HIS A 42 8.49 -5.77 8.53
CA HIS A 42 7.06 -5.70 8.83
C HIS A 42 6.16 -6.03 7.66
N LEU A 43 6.52 -5.62 6.44
CA LEU A 43 5.68 -5.78 5.25
C LEU A 43 5.18 -7.21 5.03
N PRO A 44 6.01 -8.27 5.17
CA PRO A 44 5.53 -9.64 4.98
C PRO A 44 4.49 -10.10 6.01
N ASN A 45 4.31 -9.37 7.09
CA ASN A 45 3.36 -9.72 8.15
C ASN A 45 1.96 -9.17 7.90
N TRP A 46 1.81 -8.20 7.00
CA TRP A 46 0.49 -7.62 6.75
C TRP A 46 0.15 -7.42 5.26
N MET A 47 1.13 -7.15 4.41
CA MET A 47 0.91 -6.86 2.99
C MET A 47 0.93 -8.15 2.16
N THR A 48 0.16 -9.16 2.57
CA THR A 48 0.14 -10.48 1.92
C THR A 48 -1.12 -10.75 1.10
N GLY A 49 -2.08 -9.81 1.09
CA GLY A 49 -3.34 -9.99 0.35
C GLY A 49 -4.24 -11.07 0.94
N PRO A 50 -5.00 -11.80 0.11
CA PRO A 50 -5.89 -12.85 0.59
C PRO A 50 -5.16 -13.99 1.31
N ASP A 51 -5.89 -14.77 2.10
CA ASP A 51 -5.34 -15.96 2.77
C ASP A 51 -4.76 -16.94 1.75
N GLY A 52 -3.69 -17.62 2.15
CA GLY A 52 -2.99 -18.58 1.28
C GLY A 52 -1.79 -17.99 0.56
N TRP A 53 -1.60 -16.67 0.64
CA TRP A 53 -0.44 -15.98 0.06
C TRP A 53 0.59 -15.64 1.13
N THR A 54 1.86 -15.79 0.78
CA THR A 54 3.00 -15.33 1.58
C THR A 54 3.86 -14.37 0.76
N MET A 55 4.77 -13.68 1.38
CA MET A 55 5.71 -12.77 0.71
C MET A 55 7.15 -13.27 0.91
N PRO A 56 7.63 -14.25 0.10
CA PRO A 56 8.97 -14.81 0.26
C PRO A 56 10.09 -13.84 -0.11
N VAL A 57 9.81 -12.80 -0.90
CA VAL A 57 10.79 -11.75 -1.23
C VAL A 57 10.21 -10.41 -0.88
N CYS A 58 10.95 -9.65 -0.07
CA CYS A 58 10.62 -8.28 0.29
C CYS A 58 11.92 -7.50 0.39
N GLU A 59 12.25 -6.76 -0.66
CA GLU A 59 13.48 -5.97 -0.76
C GLU A 59 13.13 -4.50 -0.84
N VAL A 60 13.74 -3.68 0.02
CA VAL A 60 13.46 -2.24 0.08
C VAL A 60 14.78 -1.51 0.29
N ASP A 61 15.14 -0.64 -0.65
CA ASP A 61 16.23 0.31 -0.51
C ASP A 61 15.60 1.70 -0.34
N LEU A 62 15.33 2.06 0.90
CA LEU A 62 14.47 3.20 1.26
C LEU A 62 15.24 4.52 1.16
N LYS A 63 15.43 4.98 -0.07
CA LYS A 63 16.04 6.27 -0.37
C LYS A 63 15.58 6.73 -1.75
N PRO A 64 15.64 8.03 -2.08
CA PRO A 64 15.35 8.49 -3.44
C PRO A 64 16.26 7.78 -4.46
N GLY A 65 15.65 7.20 -5.49
CA GLY A 65 16.35 6.40 -6.49
C GLY A 65 16.58 4.94 -6.11
N GLY A 66 16.30 4.56 -4.86
CA GLY A 66 16.43 3.18 -4.41
C GLY A 66 15.33 2.29 -4.99
N ALA A 67 15.64 1.01 -5.17
CA ALA A 67 14.71 0.03 -5.73
C ALA A 67 13.96 -0.72 -4.62
N TRP A 68 12.77 -1.18 -4.95
CA TRP A 68 12.03 -2.11 -4.10
C TRP A 68 11.46 -3.23 -4.94
N ARG A 69 11.27 -4.42 -4.32
CA ARG A 69 10.75 -5.60 -5.01
C ARG A 69 10.02 -6.50 -4.02
N TYR A 70 8.80 -6.91 -4.38
CA TYR A 70 8.01 -7.88 -3.63
C TYR A 70 7.68 -9.06 -4.51
N VAL A 71 7.73 -10.27 -3.94
CA VAL A 71 7.22 -11.49 -4.57
C VAL A 71 6.26 -12.15 -3.59
N TRP A 72 5.05 -12.41 -4.07
CA TRP A 72 4.05 -13.17 -3.32
C TRP A 72 3.96 -14.57 -3.91
N ARG A 73 3.79 -15.54 -3.04
CA ARG A 73 3.61 -16.95 -3.43
C ARG A 73 2.38 -17.52 -2.76
N LYS A 74 1.55 -18.21 -3.54
CA LYS A 74 0.37 -18.92 -3.07
C LYS A 74 0.70 -20.36 -2.74
N ASP A 75 -0.15 -21.01 -1.93
CA ASP A 75 0.05 -22.40 -1.50
C ASP A 75 0.21 -23.39 -2.66
N ASP A 76 -0.41 -23.13 -3.82
CA ASP A 76 -0.30 -23.98 -5.02
C ASP A 76 0.96 -23.70 -5.85
N GLY A 77 1.82 -22.79 -5.41
CA GLY A 77 3.05 -22.42 -6.10
C GLY A 77 2.94 -21.26 -7.06
N ALA A 78 1.73 -20.70 -7.27
CA ALA A 78 1.56 -19.51 -8.09
C ALA A 78 2.29 -18.32 -7.47
N GLU A 79 2.91 -17.49 -8.31
CA GLU A 79 3.65 -16.30 -7.87
C GLU A 79 3.17 -15.04 -8.56
N MET A 80 3.21 -13.94 -7.82
CA MET A 80 3.05 -12.58 -8.34
C MET A 80 4.25 -11.76 -7.91
N SER A 81 4.72 -10.86 -8.75
CA SER A 81 5.80 -9.94 -8.41
C SER A 81 5.43 -8.50 -8.74
N MET A 82 5.97 -7.60 -7.95
CA MET A 82 5.79 -6.17 -8.11
C MET A 82 7.12 -5.50 -7.75
N SER A 83 7.50 -4.48 -8.50
CA SER A 83 8.75 -3.77 -8.27
C SER A 83 8.63 -2.30 -8.66
N GLY A 84 9.60 -1.51 -8.25
CA GLY A 84 9.65 -0.10 -8.62
C GLY A 84 10.85 0.61 -8.00
N PHE A 85 10.77 1.94 -8.03
CA PHE A 85 11.80 2.82 -7.49
C PHE A 85 11.15 3.91 -6.64
N PHE A 86 11.85 4.32 -5.58
CA PHE A 86 11.44 5.46 -4.78
C PHE A 86 11.84 6.75 -5.49
N ARG A 87 10.90 7.69 -5.57
CA ARG A 87 11.17 9.03 -6.09
C ARG A 87 11.35 10.04 -4.97
N GLU A 88 10.61 9.85 -3.87
CA GLU A 88 10.71 10.70 -2.70
C GLU A 88 10.55 9.84 -1.45
N VAL A 89 11.39 10.08 -0.45
CA VAL A 89 11.29 9.45 0.87
C VAL A 89 11.44 10.53 1.92
N SER A 90 10.34 10.89 2.57
CA SER A 90 10.29 11.97 3.57
C SER A 90 9.69 11.43 4.88
N PRO A 91 10.48 10.70 5.70
CA PRO A 91 9.98 10.11 6.93
C PRO A 91 9.59 11.19 7.96
N PRO A 92 8.55 10.97 8.72
CA PRO A 92 7.55 9.90 8.65
C PRO A 92 6.30 10.32 7.86
N ASP A 93 6.41 11.26 6.93
CA ASP A 93 5.29 11.97 6.33
C ASP A 93 4.84 11.42 4.98
N ARG A 94 5.80 11.01 4.12
CA ARG A 94 5.48 10.84 2.71
C ARG A 94 6.46 9.92 2.01
N VAL A 95 5.93 9.07 1.11
CA VAL A 95 6.72 8.27 0.18
C VAL A 95 6.07 8.35 -1.20
N VAL A 96 6.89 8.60 -2.23
CA VAL A 96 6.46 8.55 -3.63
C VAL A 96 7.27 7.47 -4.32
N SER A 97 6.60 6.53 -4.99
CA SER A 97 7.26 5.42 -5.67
C SER A 97 6.57 5.07 -6.97
N THR A 98 7.33 4.47 -7.89
CA THR A 98 6.77 3.83 -9.07
C THR A 98 6.41 2.39 -8.74
N GLU A 99 5.47 1.81 -9.48
CA GLU A 99 5.04 0.44 -9.31
C GLU A 99 4.86 -0.23 -10.67
N SER A 100 5.47 -1.40 -10.84
CA SER A 100 5.36 -2.21 -12.05
C SER A 100 4.97 -3.64 -11.72
N TRP A 101 3.97 -4.16 -12.43
CA TRP A 101 3.49 -5.54 -12.32
C TRP A 101 4.00 -6.43 -13.46
N GLY A 102 4.98 -5.93 -14.22
CA GLY A 102 5.54 -6.61 -15.36
C GLY A 102 5.43 -5.77 -16.63
N PRO A 103 6.06 -6.24 -17.73
CA PRO A 103 6.15 -5.43 -18.96
C PRO A 103 4.80 -5.20 -19.65
N GLU A 104 3.79 -6.00 -19.32
CA GLU A 104 2.44 -5.91 -19.93
C GLU A 104 1.57 -4.82 -19.30
N TRP A 105 1.96 -4.33 -18.11
CA TRP A 105 1.21 -3.30 -17.39
C TRP A 105 1.96 -1.98 -17.40
N PRO A 106 1.27 -0.88 -17.73
CA PRO A 106 1.86 0.45 -17.59
C PRO A 106 2.24 0.72 -16.13
N GLU A 107 3.32 1.46 -15.94
CA GLU A 107 3.80 1.84 -14.62
C GLU A 107 2.79 2.72 -13.89
N THR A 108 2.59 2.47 -12.60
CA THR A 108 1.74 3.25 -11.71
C THR A 108 2.61 4.11 -10.81
N LEU A 109 2.17 5.34 -10.54
CA LEU A 109 2.83 6.23 -9.58
C LEU A 109 2.02 6.21 -8.29
N ASN A 110 2.65 5.82 -7.19
CA ASN A 110 2.03 5.74 -5.88
C ASN A 110 2.56 6.83 -4.96
N THR A 111 1.65 7.52 -4.29
CA THR A 111 2.00 8.49 -3.25
C THR A 111 1.26 8.11 -1.98
N VAL A 112 1.98 7.88 -0.90
CA VAL A 112 1.37 7.68 0.41
C VAL A 112 1.77 8.81 1.34
N VAL A 113 0.76 9.40 2.00
CA VAL A 113 0.94 10.48 2.96
C VAL A 113 0.39 10.02 4.31
N PHE A 114 1.16 10.26 5.37
CA PHE A 114 0.78 9.92 6.74
C PHE A 114 0.58 11.21 7.52
N THR A 115 -0.63 11.41 8.02
CA THR A 115 -0.96 12.55 8.88
C THR A 115 -1.41 12.06 10.24
N GLU A 116 -0.93 12.67 11.31
CA GLU A 116 -1.23 12.25 12.67
C GLU A 116 -2.09 13.29 13.38
N SER A 117 -3.08 12.79 14.13
CA SER A 117 -3.91 13.61 15.01
C SER A 117 -4.34 12.77 16.20
N ALA A 118 -4.09 13.26 17.40
CA ALA A 118 -4.49 12.61 18.66
C ALA A 118 -3.98 11.16 18.80
N GLY A 119 -2.78 10.87 18.30
CA GLY A 119 -2.16 9.55 18.37
C GLY A 119 -2.63 8.58 17.30
N TYR A 120 -3.50 9.00 16.39
CA TYR A 120 -3.98 8.21 15.27
C TYR A 120 -3.36 8.75 13.98
N THR A 121 -3.07 7.84 13.06
CA THR A 121 -2.50 8.20 11.75
C THR A 121 -3.53 7.93 10.65
N THR A 122 -3.72 8.89 9.77
CA THR A 122 -4.44 8.70 8.52
C THR A 122 -3.44 8.45 7.41
N ALA A 123 -3.48 7.28 6.80
CA ALA A 123 -2.71 6.94 5.62
C ALA A 123 -3.56 7.19 4.38
N THR A 124 -3.06 8.03 3.49
CA THR A 124 -3.72 8.34 2.22
C THR A 124 -2.82 7.89 1.10
N LEU A 125 -3.22 6.82 0.41
CA LEU A 125 -2.51 6.28 -0.75
C LEU A 125 -3.20 6.72 -2.02
N THR A 126 -2.50 7.46 -2.87
CA THR A 126 -2.98 7.83 -4.20
C THR A 126 -2.24 7.00 -5.23
N MET A 127 -2.97 6.18 -5.97
CA MET A 127 -2.45 5.40 -7.08
C MET A 127 -2.83 6.10 -8.39
N HIS A 128 -1.83 6.55 -9.12
CA HIS A 128 -2.02 7.24 -10.40
C HIS A 128 -1.65 6.32 -11.55
N PHE A 129 -2.66 5.94 -12.34
CA PHE A 129 -2.52 5.02 -13.47
C PHE A 129 -2.29 5.78 -14.77
N ALA A 130 -1.76 5.08 -15.77
CA ALA A 130 -1.46 5.68 -17.08
C ALA A 130 -2.72 6.08 -17.85
N SER A 131 -3.86 5.41 -17.60
CA SER A 131 -5.11 5.66 -18.31
C SER A 131 -6.31 5.24 -17.47
N LYS A 132 -7.49 5.67 -17.88
CA LYS A 132 -8.75 5.24 -17.27
C LYS A 132 -8.94 3.73 -17.41
N GLU A 133 -8.59 3.18 -18.55
CA GLU A 133 -8.71 1.74 -18.83
C GLU A 133 -7.84 0.92 -17.88
N THR A 134 -6.60 1.35 -17.67
CA THR A 134 -5.68 0.68 -16.73
C THR A 134 -6.19 0.79 -15.31
N ARG A 135 -6.68 1.96 -14.90
CA ARG A 135 -7.27 2.18 -13.59
C ARG A 135 -8.47 1.26 -13.36
N ASP A 136 -9.39 1.21 -14.33
CA ASP A 136 -10.58 0.38 -14.21
C ASP A 136 -10.25 -1.11 -14.19
N ALA A 137 -9.25 -1.54 -14.97
CA ALA A 137 -8.76 -2.91 -14.93
C ALA A 137 -8.22 -3.29 -13.55
N ALA A 138 -7.46 -2.39 -12.91
CA ALA A 138 -6.95 -2.62 -11.57
C ALA A 138 -8.08 -2.82 -10.53
N LEU A 139 -9.15 -2.03 -10.63
CA LEU A 139 -10.31 -2.16 -9.75
C LEU A 139 -11.01 -3.52 -9.86
N LYS A 140 -10.86 -4.22 -10.99
CA LYS A 140 -11.48 -5.53 -11.23
C LYS A 140 -10.63 -6.70 -10.78
N THR A 141 -9.44 -6.47 -10.25
CA THR A 141 -8.51 -7.54 -9.87
C THR A 141 -8.74 -8.11 -8.46
N GLY A 142 -9.74 -7.63 -7.74
CA GLY A 142 -9.92 -8.00 -6.33
C GLY A 142 -9.01 -7.23 -5.38
N MET A 143 -8.43 -6.12 -5.83
CA MET A 143 -7.48 -5.35 -5.03
C MET A 143 -8.08 -4.82 -3.72
N LYS A 144 -9.36 -4.44 -3.72
CA LYS A 144 -10.01 -3.91 -2.52
C LYS A 144 -10.07 -4.95 -1.42
N GLU A 145 -10.47 -6.17 -1.75
CA GLU A 145 -10.56 -7.28 -0.82
C GLU A 145 -9.19 -7.64 -0.26
N GLY A 146 -8.17 -7.70 -1.12
CA GLY A 146 -6.79 -7.97 -0.72
C GLY A 146 -6.24 -6.87 0.19
N MET A 147 -6.49 -5.61 -0.13
CA MET A 147 -6.06 -4.49 0.69
C MET A 147 -6.77 -4.46 2.03
N ASP A 148 -8.08 -4.71 2.07
CA ASP A 148 -8.84 -4.76 3.32
C ASP A 148 -8.31 -5.84 4.25
N MET A 149 -7.99 -7.03 3.73
CA MET A 149 -7.40 -8.12 4.52
C MET A 149 -6.02 -7.73 5.05
N GLY A 150 -5.20 -7.09 4.22
CA GLY A 150 -3.89 -6.58 4.61
C GLY A 150 -3.99 -5.54 5.72
N PHE A 151 -4.88 -4.56 5.57
CA PHE A 151 -5.07 -3.52 6.57
C PHE A 151 -5.59 -4.08 7.90
N ALA A 152 -6.43 -5.10 7.88
CA ALA A 152 -6.87 -5.76 9.11
C ALA A 152 -5.69 -6.40 9.84
N ARG A 153 -4.74 -7.00 9.11
CA ARG A 153 -3.50 -7.54 9.70
C ARG A 153 -2.61 -6.42 10.22
N LEU A 154 -2.54 -5.31 9.51
CA LEU A 154 -1.77 -4.14 9.94
C LEU A 154 -2.33 -3.57 11.26
N ASP A 155 -3.64 -3.49 11.40
CA ASP A 155 -4.27 -3.07 12.66
C ASP A 155 -3.82 -3.95 13.81
N THR A 156 -3.77 -5.26 13.61
CA THR A 156 -3.31 -6.22 14.63
C THR A 156 -1.83 -6.04 14.95
N LEU A 157 -1.01 -5.87 13.92
CA LEU A 157 0.43 -5.63 14.08
C LEU A 157 0.71 -4.36 14.90
N LEU A 158 0.01 -3.28 14.59
CA LEU A 158 0.18 -2.00 15.28
C LEU A 158 -0.31 -2.05 16.73
N ALA A 159 -1.37 -2.82 17.01
CA ALA A 159 -1.87 -2.99 18.36
C ALA A 159 -0.91 -3.78 19.26
N ALA A 160 -0.06 -4.62 18.66
CA ALA A 160 0.92 -5.43 19.38
C ALA A 160 2.28 -4.73 19.56
N ALA A 161 2.46 -3.57 18.92
CA ALA A 161 3.73 -2.83 18.98
C ALA A 161 3.88 -2.00 20.25
#